data_509f23e11a00425e86bfcc7ee2781fe6
#
_entry.id   509f23e11a00425e86bfcc7ee2781fe6
#
_cell.length_a   1.000
_cell.length_b   1.000
_cell.length_c   1.000
_cell.angle_alpha   90.00
_cell.angle_beta   90.00
_cell.angle_gamma   90.00
#
_symmetry.space_group_name_H-M   'P 1'
#
loop_
_entity.id
_entity.type
_entity.pdbx_description
1 polymer ?
#
loop_
_entity_poly.entity_id
_entity_poly.type
_entity_poly.pdbx_seq_one_letter_code
_entity_poly.pdbx_strand_id
1 'polypeptide(L)'
;MGFHSYIVAAGFHTRVDAIEAMKQVVAEVTAPSLDEDGCQIYHWSQGADDPTLFLLYMEWRDKACFEAHIANRTCNTPKIV
;
A
#
# COMPACT_ATOMS: atom_id res chain seq x y z
N MET A 1 -21.35 14.69 8.08
CA MET A 1 -20.87 14.36 8.17
C MET A 1 -20.51 13.73 7.47
N GLY A 2 -20.11 13.55 7.38
CA GLY A 2 -19.84 13.17 6.15
C GLY A 2 -18.85 12.16 6.02
N PHE A 3 -18.56 11.90 4.86
CA PHE A 3 -17.61 10.90 4.51
C PHE A 3 -16.35 11.60 4.11
N HIS A 4 -15.42 11.68 5.03
CA HIS A 4 -14.22 12.46 4.79
C HIS A 4 -13.00 11.58 4.55
N SER A 5 -13.18 10.27 4.48
CA SER A 5 -12.06 9.38 4.22
C SER A 5 -11.48 9.65 2.84
N TYR A 6 -10.17 9.65 2.78
CA TYR A 6 -9.45 9.77 1.53
C TYR A 6 -9.07 8.37 1.07
N ILE A 7 -9.67 7.94 -0.01
CA ILE A 7 -9.56 6.57 -0.48
C ILE A 7 -8.60 6.51 -1.65
N VAL A 8 -7.65 5.59 -1.60
CA VAL A 8 -6.68 5.38 -2.68
C VAL A 8 -6.63 3.90 -3.02
N ALA A 9 -6.76 3.59 -4.28
CA ALA A 9 -6.60 2.23 -4.76
C ALA A 9 -5.57 2.23 -5.88
N ALA A 10 -4.64 1.30 -5.85
CA ALA A 10 -3.58 1.22 -6.82
C ALA A 10 -3.31 -0.22 -7.21
N GLY A 11 -2.95 -0.42 -8.47
CA GLY A 11 -2.59 -1.73 -8.96
C GLY A 11 -1.14 -1.74 -9.39
N PHE A 12 -0.46 -2.84 -9.11
CA PHE A 12 0.94 -3.02 -9.45
C PHE A 12 1.12 -4.38 -10.08
N HIS A 13 1.91 -4.43 -11.17
CA HIS A 13 2.33 -5.71 -11.72
C HIS A 13 3.80 -5.89 -11.42
N THR A 14 4.14 -7.04 -10.87
CA THR A 14 5.53 -7.39 -10.67
C THR A 14 5.96 -8.38 -11.76
N ARG A 15 7.26 -8.59 -11.87
CA ARG A 15 7.78 -9.62 -12.74
C ARG A 15 7.47 -10.98 -12.15
N VAL A 16 7.36 -11.98 -13.02
CA VAL A 16 7.05 -13.34 -12.57
C VAL A 16 8.07 -13.83 -11.55
N ASP A 17 9.34 -13.49 -11.75
CA ASP A 17 10.42 -13.94 -10.85
C ASP A 17 10.56 -13.08 -9.61
N ALA A 18 9.71 -12.06 -9.44
CA ALA A 18 9.76 -11.17 -8.29
C ALA A 18 8.54 -11.29 -7.37
N ILE A 19 7.69 -12.28 -7.61
CA ILE A 19 6.46 -12.43 -6.83
C ILE A 19 6.77 -12.62 -5.35
N GLU A 20 7.71 -13.49 -5.01
CA GLU A 20 8.04 -13.74 -3.61
C GLU A 20 8.67 -12.52 -2.95
N ALA A 21 9.52 -11.81 -3.69
CA ALA A 21 10.10 -10.57 -3.18
C ALA A 21 9.01 -9.54 -2.90
N MET A 22 8.02 -9.44 -3.78
CA MET A 22 6.90 -8.52 -3.58
C MET A 22 6.09 -8.89 -2.35
N LYS A 23 5.82 -10.17 -2.15
CA LYS A 23 5.11 -10.62 -0.95
C LYS A 23 5.86 -10.24 0.32
N GLN A 24 7.16 -10.31 0.28
CA GLN A 24 7.98 -9.95 1.42
C GLN A 24 7.89 -8.46 1.72
N VAL A 25 7.94 -7.64 0.68
CA VAL A 25 7.79 -6.20 0.84
C VAL A 25 6.42 -5.87 1.43
N VAL A 26 5.36 -6.51 0.91
CA VAL A 26 4.00 -6.32 1.44
C VAL A 26 3.96 -6.62 2.93
N ALA A 27 4.56 -7.73 3.34
CA ALA A 27 4.60 -8.09 4.75
C ALA A 27 5.34 -7.05 5.58
N GLU A 28 6.43 -6.52 5.05
CA GLU A 28 7.26 -5.56 5.78
C GLU A 28 6.60 -4.20 5.93
N VAL A 29 5.84 -3.76 4.93
CA VAL A 29 5.30 -2.40 4.95
C VAL A 29 3.93 -2.30 5.60
N THR A 30 3.24 -3.42 5.78
CA THR A 30 1.84 -3.38 6.24
C THR A 30 1.73 -2.87 7.66
N ALA A 31 2.47 -3.45 8.60
CA ALA A 31 2.35 -3.04 10.00
C ALA A 31 2.78 -1.59 10.22
N PRO A 32 3.94 -1.14 9.70
CA PRO A 32 4.27 0.27 9.86
C PRO A 32 3.27 1.22 9.23
N SER A 33 2.68 0.85 8.09
CA SER A 33 1.68 1.69 7.44
C SER A 33 0.41 1.81 8.28
N LEU A 34 -0.03 0.70 8.85
CA LEU A 34 -1.21 0.71 9.72
C LEU A 34 -0.99 1.55 10.97
N ASP A 35 0.25 1.67 11.42
CA ASP A 35 0.59 2.47 12.58
C ASP A 35 0.64 3.97 12.30
N GLU A 36 0.61 4.37 11.05
CA GLU A 36 0.73 5.78 10.70
C GLU A 36 -0.53 6.54 11.07
N ASP A 37 -0.36 7.80 11.46
CA ASP A 37 -1.47 8.64 11.85
C ASP A 37 -2.46 8.77 10.71
N GLY A 38 -3.73 8.55 11.01
CA GLY A 38 -4.79 8.69 10.03
C GLY A 38 -5.00 7.51 9.11
N CYS A 39 -4.19 6.46 9.24
CA CYS A 39 -4.38 5.26 8.44
C CYS A 39 -5.54 4.46 8.99
N GLN A 40 -6.59 4.35 8.20
CA GLN A 40 -7.80 3.63 8.60
C GLN A 40 -7.83 2.23 8.03
N ILE A 41 -7.45 2.09 6.76
CA ILE A 41 -7.38 0.79 6.10
C ILE A 41 -6.13 0.78 5.24
N TYR A 42 -5.42 -0.33 5.28
CA TYR A 42 -4.25 -0.55 4.44
C TYR A 42 -4.24 -2.03 4.11
N HIS A 43 -4.67 -2.37 2.90
CA HIS A 43 -4.91 -3.76 2.55
C HIS A 43 -4.33 -4.08 1.18
N TRP A 44 -3.52 -5.12 1.15
CA TRP A 44 -2.97 -5.66 -0.09
C TRP A 44 -3.71 -6.92 -0.50
N SER A 45 -3.90 -7.08 -1.80
CA SER A 45 -4.47 -8.29 -2.39
C SER A 45 -3.62 -8.72 -3.56
N GLN A 46 -3.68 -9.98 -3.86
CA GLN A 46 -2.99 -10.55 -5.02
C GLN A 46 -4.04 -11.12 -5.96
N GLY A 47 -3.84 -10.97 -7.27
CA GLY A 47 -4.78 -11.46 -8.24
C GLY A 47 -4.92 -12.97 -8.15
N ALA A 48 -6.18 -13.45 -8.18
CA ALA A 48 -6.44 -14.88 -8.10
C ALA A 48 -5.98 -15.61 -9.34
N ASP A 49 -6.18 -14.99 -10.51
CA ASP A 49 -5.82 -15.59 -11.78
C ASP A 49 -4.51 -15.07 -12.33
N ASP A 50 -3.93 -14.07 -11.67
CA ASP A 50 -2.69 -13.46 -12.11
C ASP A 50 -1.84 -13.14 -10.89
N PRO A 51 -0.95 -14.03 -10.49
CA PRO A 51 -0.15 -13.82 -9.27
C PRO A 51 0.85 -12.67 -9.38
N THR A 52 1.06 -12.11 -10.56
CA THR A 52 1.91 -10.92 -10.68
C THR A 52 1.17 -9.64 -10.36
N LEU A 53 -0.16 -9.69 -10.25
CA LEU A 53 -0.96 -8.51 -9.98
C LEU A 53 -1.13 -8.34 -8.47
N PHE A 54 -0.76 -7.17 -7.97
CA PHE A 54 -0.98 -6.79 -6.58
C PHE A 54 -1.82 -5.54 -6.55
N LEU A 55 -2.81 -5.53 -5.66
CA LEU A 55 -3.70 -4.39 -5.49
C LEU A 55 -3.55 -3.87 -4.08
N LEU A 56 -3.45 -2.56 -3.94
CA LEU A 56 -3.38 -1.91 -2.65
C LEU A 56 -4.61 -1.02 -2.50
N TYR A 57 -5.35 -1.23 -1.41
CA TYR A 57 -6.49 -0.41 -1.06
C TYR A 57 -6.21 0.28 0.26
N MET A 58 -6.36 1.61 0.27
CA MET A 58 -6.07 2.40 1.46
C MET A 58 -7.21 3.37 1.74
N GLU A 59 -7.49 3.56 3.03
CA GLU A 59 -8.34 4.66 3.48
C GLU A 59 -7.59 5.45 4.52
N TRP A 60 -7.52 6.74 4.31
CA TRP A 60 -6.85 7.68 5.20
C TRP A 60 -7.86 8.66 5.74
N ARG A 61 -7.59 9.18 6.95
CA ARG A 61 -8.48 10.16 7.56
C ARG A 61 -8.69 11.37 6.64
N ASP A 62 -7.61 11.82 5.99
CA ASP A 62 -7.67 12.93 5.04
C ASP A 62 -6.47 12.86 4.10
N LYS A 63 -6.47 13.78 3.14
CA LYS A 63 -5.40 13.82 2.14
C LYS A 63 -4.04 14.11 2.75
N ALA A 64 -4.00 14.96 3.79
CA ALA A 64 -2.72 15.30 4.41
C ALA A 64 -2.07 14.09 5.03
N CYS A 65 -2.85 13.19 5.64
CA CYS A 65 -2.31 11.97 6.21
C CYS A 65 -1.76 11.06 5.12
N PHE A 66 -2.45 10.97 3.99
CA PHE A 66 -1.95 10.20 2.87
C PHE A 66 -0.65 10.77 2.32
N GLU A 67 -0.59 12.09 2.19
CA GLU A 67 0.63 12.73 1.68
C GLU A 67 1.81 12.52 2.62
N ALA A 68 1.56 12.54 3.92
CA ALA A 68 2.60 12.23 4.90
C ALA A 68 3.08 10.79 4.76
N HIS A 69 2.16 9.86 4.50
CA HIS A 69 2.51 8.48 4.25
C HIS A 69 3.43 8.34 3.04
N ILE A 70 3.09 9.01 1.94
CA ILE A 70 3.90 8.94 0.72
C ILE A 70 5.30 9.51 0.97
N ALA A 71 5.39 10.64 1.66
CA ALA A 71 6.68 11.25 1.96
C ALA A 71 7.55 10.33 2.81
N ASN A 72 6.94 9.68 3.78
CA ASN A 72 7.62 8.74 4.65
C ASN A 72 8.15 7.55 3.86
N ARG A 73 7.30 7.00 3.00
CA ARG A 73 7.65 5.85 2.19
C ARG A 73 8.77 6.16 1.22
N THR A 74 8.75 7.36 0.68
CA THR A 74 9.77 7.78 -0.28
C THR A 74 11.16 7.69 0.31
N CYS A 75 11.29 7.96 1.60
CA CYS A 75 12.59 7.93 2.25
C CYS A 75 13.03 6.53 2.64
N ASN A 76 12.10 5.65 2.95
CA ASN A 76 12.41 4.39 3.61
C ASN A 76 12.05 3.15 2.82
N THR A 77 11.34 3.30 1.71
CA THR A 77 10.85 2.14 0.96
C THR A 77 11.96 1.61 0.06
N PRO A 78 12.27 0.34 0.13
CA PRO A 78 13.16 -0.27 -0.86
C PRO A 78 12.53 -0.14 -2.22
N LYS A 79 13.34 -0.04 -3.22
CA LYS A 79 12.82 0.05 -4.57
C LYS A 79 12.20 -1.26 -4.97
N ILE A 80 10.93 -1.17 -5.31
CA ILE A 80 10.21 -2.30 -5.85
C ILE A 80 10.14 -2.09 -7.34
N VAL A 81 10.74 -2.91 -8.06
CA VAL A 81 10.72 -2.74 -9.50
C VAL A 81 10.26 -3.99 -10.19
#